data_0f634a6e1893695b9312ef3d08434f9c
#
_entry.id   0f634a6e1893695b9312ef3d08434f9c
#
_cell.length_a   1.000
_cell.length_b   1.000
_cell.length_c   1.000
_cell.angle_alpha   90.00
_cell.angle_beta   90.00
_cell.angle_gamma   90.00
#
_symmetry.space_group_name_H-M   'P 1'
#
loop_
_entity.id
_entity.type
_entity.pdbx_description
1 polymer ?
#
loop_
_entity_poly.entity_id
_entity_poly.type
_entity_poly.pdbx_seq_one_letter_code
_entity_poly.pdbx_strand_id
1 'polypeptide(L)'
;MTAQEIAPPLAALGGTRPPAPAWFHEMLALAPERRFHEVDGARIETLVWGEHGRPGLLFLHGNAAHADWWSFIAPFFLPQYRVVALSWSGMGSSDWRDEYSLDGFVAEALMIAEAEGLFSSPARPVVVGHSFGGVPTAAIAGRAGDRIGAAVLVDSPLMSREQRAERR
;
A
#
# COMPACT_ATOMS: atom_id res chain seq x y z
N MET A 1 29.63 18.50 -21.22
CA MET A 1 28.49 17.68 -21.57
C MET A 1 27.28 18.27 -20.84
N THR A 2 26.38 18.93 -21.57
CA THR A 2 25.15 19.50 -21.02
C THR A 2 24.23 18.35 -20.64
N ALA A 3 23.78 18.32 -19.39
CA ALA A 3 22.76 17.37 -18.94
C ALA A 3 21.50 17.56 -19.81
N GLN A 4 21.14 16.53 -20.56
CA GLN A 4 19.92 16.54 -21.36
C GLN A 4 18.75 16.55 -20.38
N GLU A 5 17.98 17.63 -20.39
CA GLU A 5 16.81 17.80 -19.53
C GLU A 5 15.77 16.73 -19.94
N ILE A 6 15.62 15.71 -19.13
CA ILE A 6 14.65 14.64 -19.39
C ILE A 6 13.26 15.21 -19.07
N ALA A 7 12.43 15.36 -20.12
CA ALA A 7 11.06 15.82 -19.95
C ALA A 7 10.27 14.86 -18.99
N PRO A 8 9.40 15.40 -18.14
CA PRO A 8 8.54 14.54 -17.27
C PRO A 8 7.79 13.50 -18.11
N PRO A 9 7.64 12.26 -17.62
CA PRO A 9 7.03 11.16 -18.39
C PRO A 9 5.64 11.47 -18.99
N LEU A 10 4.88 12.35 -18.33
CA LEU A 10 3.53 12.73 -18.76
C LEU A 10 3.47 14.08 -19.47
N ALA A 11 4.61 14.73 -19.76
CA ALA A 11 4.66 16.05 -20.40
C ALA A 11 3.92 16.08 -21.74
N ALA A 12 3.98 14.99 -22.53
CA ALA A 12 3.29 14.88 -23.80
C ALA A 12 1.76 14.93 -23.70
N LEU A 13 1.19 14.70 -22.51
CA LEU A 13 -0.26 14.74 -22.30
C LEU A 13 -0.78 16.17 -22.04
N GLY A 14 0.11 17.15 -21.81
CA GLY A 14 -0.28 18.55 -21.58
C GLY A 14 -1.31 18.75 -20.47
N GLY A 15 -1.35 17.87 -19.46
CA GLY A 15 -2.37 17.85 -18.41
C GLY A 15 -3.68 17.16 -18.77
N THR A 16 -3.81 16.66 -20.01
CA THR A 16 -5.01 15.93 -20.44
C THR A 16 -4.95 14.49 -19.88
N ARG A 17 -6.08 14.01 -19.35
CA ARG A 17 -6.19 12.61 -18.94
C ARG A 17 -6.16 11.70 -20.16
N PRO A 18 -5.31 10.67 -20.18
CA PRO A 18 -5.32 9.71 -21.27
C PRO A 18 -6.66 8.96 -21.33
N PRO A 19 -7.09 8.47 -22.49
CA PRO A 19 -8.26 7.61 -22.59
C PRO A 19 -8.03 6.33 -21.76
N ALA A 20 -9.06 5.89 -21.04
CA ALA A 20 -9.01 4.69 -20.25
C ALA A 20 -10.26 3.82 -20.52
N PRO A 21 -10.19 2.50 -20.32
CA PRO A 21 -11.33 1.62 -20.52
C PRO A 21 -12.46 1.91 -19.51
N ALA A 22 -13.69 1.54 -19.86
CA ALA A 22 -14.87 1.82 -19.04
C ALA A 22 -14.74 1.28 -17.61
N TRP A 23 -14.26 0.06 -17.45
CA TRP A 23 -14.06 -0.57 -16.14
C TRP A 23 -13.18 0.28 -15.19
N PHE A 24 -12.15 0.95 -15.73
CA PHE A 24 -11.26 1.79 -14.94
C PHE A 24 -12.01 3.00 -14.35
N HIS A 25 -12.85 3.62 -15.16
CA HIS A 25 -13.69 4.72 -14.70
C HIS A 25 -14.76 4.28 -13.70
N GLU A 26 -15.35 3.10 -13.91
CA GLU A 26 -16.32 2.49 -13.00
C GLU A 26 -15.69 2.22 -11.62
N MET A 27 -14.48 1.66 -11.58
CA MET A 27 -13.77 1.41 -10.33
C MET A 27 -13.38 2.71 -9.62
N LEU A 28 -12.87 3.70 -10.34
CA LEU A 28 -12.54 5.00 -9.74
C LEU A 28 -13.78 5.77 -9.22
N ALA A 29 -14.96 5.50 -9.74
CA ALA A 29 -16.22 6.08 -9.24
C ALA A 29 -16.61 5.54 -7.86
N LEU A 30 -16.11 4.39 -7.45
CA LEU A 30 -16.27 3.81 -6.11
C LEU A 30 -15.21 4.40 -5.16
N ALA A 31 -15.35 5.71 -4.90
CA ALA A 31 -14.37 6.46 -4.13
C ALA A 31 -14.18 5.91 -2.70
N PRO A 32 -12.94 5.89 -2.18
CA PRO A 32 -12.67 5.53 -0.81
C PRO A 32 -13.07 6.63 0.18
N GLU A 33 -13.21 6.25 1.43
CA GLU A 33 -13.08 7.18 2.54
C GLU A 33 -11.59 7.41 2.82
N ARG A 34 -11.15 8.68 2.79
CA ARG A 34 -9.78 9.07 3.13
C ARG A 34 -9.69 9.43 4.59
N ARG A 35 -8.83 8.76 5.33
CA ARG A 35 -8.61 8.93 6.76
C ARG A 35 -7.14 9.17 7.07
N PHE A 36 -6.88 9.60 8.29
CA PHE A 36 -5.54 9.78 8.82
C PHE A 36 -5.48 9.23 10.24
N HIS A 37 -4.43 8.47 10.53
CA HIS A 37 -4.17 7.89 11.84
C HIS A 37 -2.81 8.32 12.34
N GLU A 38 -2.72 8.57 13.64
CA GLU A 38 -1.42 8.81 14.27
C GLU A 38 -0.75 7.47 14.58
N VAL A 39 0.47 7.30 14.07
CA VAL A 39 1.30 6.12 14.28
C VAL A 39 2.69 6.59 14.68
N ASP A 40 3.07 6.36 15.93
CA ASP A 40 4.38 6.72 16.47
C ASP A 40 4.81 8.16 16.11
N GLY A 41 3.91 9.14 16.36
CA GLY A 41 4.15 10.55 16.15
C GLY A 41 4.10 11.05 14.70
N ALA A 42 3.68 10.21 13.75
CA ALA A 42 3.44 10.60 12.37
C ALA A 42 2.00 10.31 11.95
N ARG A 43 1.40 11.24 11.23
CA ARG A 43 0.07 11.10 10.67
C ARG A 43 0.14 10.32 9.35
N ILE A 44 -0.48 9.15 9.32
CA ILE A 44 -0.47 8.22 8.19
C ILE A 44 -1.80 8.27 7.45
N GLU A 45 -1.75 8.54 6.15
CA GLU A 45 -2.89 8.54 5.25
C GLU A 45 -3.36 7.12 4.95
N THR A 46 -4.69 6.92 4.99
CA THR A 46 -5.34 5.67 4.59
C THR A 46 -6.52 5.93 3.66
N LEU A 47 -6.73 4.99 2.75
CA LEU A 47 -7.92 4.90 1.92
C LEU A 47 -8.68 3.64 2.31
N VAL A 48 -9.97 3.77 2.52
CA VAL A 48 -10.81 2.70 3.08
C VAL A 48 -12.03 2.48 2.20
N TRP A 49 -12.30 1.23 1.86
CA TRP A 49 -13.50 0.79 1.14
C TRP A 49 -14.17 -0.36 1.88
N GLY A 50 -15.46 -0.52 1.69
CA GLY A 50 -16.23 -1.64 2.23
C GLY A 50 -16.61 -1.50 3.70
N GLU A 51 -17.45 -2.42 4.15
CA GLU A 51 -18.05 -2.38 5.48
C GLU A 51 -17.13 -2.94 6.56
N HIS A 52 -17.22 -2.38 7.75
CA HIS A 52 -16.56 -2.92 8.94
C HIS A 52 -17.06 -4.35 9.24
N GLY A 53 -16.16 -5.23 9.73
CA GLY A 53 -16.48 -6.62 10.05
C GLY A 53 -16.39 -7.58 8.86
N ARG A 54 -16.21 -7.09 7.64
CA ARG A 54 -15.87 -7.94 6.49
C ARG A 54 -14.44 -8.46 6.61
N PRO A 55 -14.08 -9.58 5.94
CA PRO A 55 -12.68 -10.01 5.84
C PRO A 55 -11.76 -8.89 5.41
N GLY A 56 -10.63 -8.71 6.10
CA GLY A 56 -9.70 -7.63 5.87
C GLY A 56 -8.78 -7.86 4.66
N LEU A 57 -8.51 -6.81 3.89
CA LEU A 57 -7.54 -6.79 2.81
C LEU A 57 -6.71 -5.50 2.92
N LEU A 58 -5.41 -5.64 3.17
CA LEU A 58 -4.47 -4.53 3.31
C LEU A 58 -3.57 -4.45 2.07
N PHE A 59 -3.57 -3.29 1.41
CA PHE A 59 -2.72 -2.98 0.28
C PHE A 59 -1.56 -2.06 0.65
N LEU A 60 -0.33 -2.47 0.30
CA LEU A 60 0.92 -1.79 0.60
C LEU A 60 1.64 -1.44 -0.71
N HIS A 61 1.76 -0.14 -1.00
CA HIS A 61 2.31 0.35 -2.27
C HIS A 61 3.85 0.28 -2.35
N GLY A 62 4.37 0.41 -3.57
CA GLY A 62 5.80 0.47 -3.86
C GLY A 62 6.44 1.81 -3.52
N ASN A 63 7.78 1.89 -3.66
CA ASN A 63 8.52 3.14 -3.44
C ASN A 63 8.04 4.26 -4.37
N ALA A 64 8.01 5.49 -3.87
CA ALA A 64 7.58 6.70 -4.58
C ALA A 64 6.14 6.66 -5.14
N ALA A 65 5.29 5.76 -4.63
CA ALA A 65 3.86 5.72 -4.88
C ALA A 65 3.08 6.22 -3.64
N HIS A 66 1.78 6.04 -3.62
CA HIS A 66 0.91 6.38 -2.51
C HIS A 66 -0.36 5.51 -2.54
N ALA A 67 -1.24 5.63 -1.55
CA ALA A 67 -2.43 4.79 -1.41
C ALA A 67 -3.36 4.81 -2.64
N ASP A 68 -3.48 5.95 -3.35
CA ASP A 68 -4.32 6.05 -4.55
C ASP A 68 -3.85 5.15 -5.72
N TRP A 69 -2.62 4.60 -5.67
CA TRP A 69 -2.17 3.55 -6.58
C TRP A 69 -3.14 2.36 -6.62
N TRP A 70 -3.87 2.13 -5.53
CA TRP A 70 -4.80 1.01 -5.40
C TRP A 70 -6.26 1.36 -5.77
N SER A 71 -6.57 2.64 -6.04
CA SER A 71 -7.96 3.11 -6.20
C SER A 71 -8.72 2.46 -7.36
N PHE A 72 -8.03 1.99 -8.39
CA PHE A 72 -8.67 1.29 -9.51
C PHE A 72 -8.71 -0.23 -9.34
N ILE A 73 -8.03 -0.79 -8.31
CA ILE A 73 -7.99 -2.23 -8.02
C ILE A 73 -8.84 -2.57 -6.79
N ALA A 74 -8.73 -1.77 -5.73
CA ALA A 74 -9.42 -2.02 -4.46
C ALA A 74 -10.93 -2.30 -4.60
N PRO A 75 -11.67 -1.56 -5.44
CA PRO A 75 -13.12 -1.78 -5.57
C PRO A 75 -13.53 -3.13 -6.16
N PHE A 76 -12.65 -3.85 -6.86
CA PHE A 76 -12.96 -5.20 -7.36
C PHE A 76 -13.19 -6.22 -6.23
N PHE A 77 -12.74 -5.91 -5.02
CA PHE A 77 -12.90 -6.78 -3.85
C PHE A 77 -14.18 -6.50 -3.06
N LEU A 78 -14.96 -5.50 -3.48
CA LEU A 78 -16.24 -5.18 -2.88
C LEU A 78 -17.36 -6.06 -3.46
N PRO A 79 -18.38 -6.41 -2.70
CA PRO A 79 -18.61 -6.11 -1.28
C PRO A 79 -18.04 -7.16 -0.30
N GLN A 80 -17.19 -8.11 -0.77
CA GLN A 80 -16.74 -9.24 0.04
C GLN A 80 -15.73 -8.85 1.12
N TYR A 81 -14.92 -7.81 0.86
CA TYR A 81 -13.82 -7.40 1.73
C TYR A 81 -13.99 -5.97 2.24
N ARG A 82 -13.46 -5.74 3.45
CA ARG A 82 -13.03 -4.42 3.89
C ARG A 82 -11.61 -4.20 3.39
N VAL A 83 -11.44 -3.23 2.51
CA VAL A 83 -10.16 -2.95 1.86
C VAL A 83 -9.54 -1.69 2.43
N VAL A 84 -8.28 -1.74 2.79
CA VAL A 84 -7.50 -0.62 3.29
C VAL A 84 -6.20 -0.51 2.49
N ALA A 85 -5.87 0.71 2.05
CA ALA A 85 -4.57 1.04 1.49
C ALA A 85 -3.98 2.19 2.30
N LEU A 86 -2.71 2.10 2.70
CA LEU A 86 -2.01 3.20 3.36
C LEU A 86 -1.01 3.86 2.42
N SER A 87 -0.72 5.14 2.64
CA SER A 87 0.49 5.80 2.15
C SER A 87 1.54 5.70 3.25
N TRP A 88 2.72 5.14 2.93
CA TRP A 88 3.83 5.07 3.87
C TRP A 88 4.23 6.46 4.37
N SER A 89 4.75 6.57 5.59
CA SER A 89 5.40 7.80 6.05
C SER A 89 6.43 8.29 5.03
N GLY A 90 6.45 9.62 4.78
CA GLY A 90 7.25 10.25 3.73
C GLY A 90 6.72 10.11 2.31
N MET A 91 5.53 9.52 2.09
CA MET A 91 4.89 9.33 0.79
C MET A 91 3.42 9.74 0.84
N GLY A 92 2.84 10.12 -0.32
CA GLY A 92 1.46 10.60 -0.41
C GLY A 92 1.20 11.81 0.48
N SER A 93 0.14 11.76 1.28
CA SER A 93 -0.22 12.80 2.26
C SER A 93 0.16 12.42 3.70
N SER A 94 0.98 11.38 3.88
CA SER A 94 1.54 11.00 5.17
C SER A 94 2.69 11.90 5.59
N ASP A 95 2.86 12.09 6.89
CA ASP A 95 3.94 12.89 7.45
C ASP A 95 5.31 12.24 7.21
N TRP A 96 6.36 13.06 7.22
CA TRP A 96 7.75 12.61 7.18
C TRP A 96 8.22 12.19 8.57
N ARG A 97 9.23 11.32 8.61
CA ARG A 97 9.93 10.92 9.84
C ARG A 97 11.40 11.30 9.76
N ASP A 98 12.03 11.50 10.89
CA ASP A 98 13.47 11.73 10.96
C ASP A 98 14.27 10.47 10.59
N GLU A 99 13.74 9.30 10.92
CA GLU A 99 14.37 7.99 10.64
C GLU A 99 13.35 7.00 10.06
N TYR A 100 13.84 6.14 9.18
CA TYR A 100 13.07 5.08 8.54
C TYR A 100 13.70 3.72 8.79
N SER A 101 12.86 2.75 9.15
CA SER A 101 13.28 1.36 9.36
C SER A 101 12.23 0.39 8.85
N LEU A 102 12.65 -0.85 8.56
CA LEU A 102 11.70 -1.91 8.22
C LEU A 102 10.71 -2.17 9.37
N ASP A 103 11.17 -2.06 10.61
CA ASP A 103 10.33 -2.26 11.79
C ASP A 103 9.29 -1.16 11.92
N GLY A 104 9.65 0.09 11.59
CA GLY A 104 8.71 1.22 11.53
C GLY A 104 7.63 1.01 10.48
N PHE A 105 7.98 0.60 9.26
CA PHE A 105 6.99 0.31 8.22
C PHE A 105 6.08 -0.89 8.56
N VAL A 106 6.60 -1.92 9.23
CA VAL A 106 5.80 -3.03 9.74
C VAL A 106 4.81 -2.53 10.81
N ALA A 107 5.26 -1.67 11.72
CA ALA A 107 4.41 -1.06 12.75
C ALA A 107 3.31 -0.20 12.12
N GLU A 108 3.63 0.66 11.14
CA GLU A 108 2.63 1.46 10.40
C GLU A 108 1.54 0.55 9.81
N ALA A 109 1.92 -0.50 9.07
CA ALA A 109 0.97 -1.39 8.43
C ALA A 109 0.06 -2.11 9.45
N LEU A 110 0.63 -2.64 10.54
CA LEU A 110 -0.14 -3.37 11.55
C LEU A 110 -1.04 -2.44 12.39
N MET A 111 -0.55 -1.25 12.78
CA MET A 111 -1.35 -0.28 13.53
C MET A 111 -2.51 0.26 12.69
N ILE A 112 -2.29 0.52 11.40
CA ILE A 112 -3.37 0.90 10.48
C ILE A 112 -4.38 -0.24 10.30
N ALA A 113 -3.92 -1.48 10.12
CA ALA A 113 -4.80 -2.64 10.01
C ALA A 113 -5.69 -2.81 11.26
N GLU A 114 -5.14 -2.56 12.44
CA GLU A 114 -5.87 -2.58 13.70
C GLU A 114 -6.89 -1.44 13.78
N ALA A 115 -6.44 -0.19 13.55
CA ALA A 115 -7.27 1.01 13.63
C ALA A 115 -8.46 0.96 12.65
N GLU A 116 -8.25 0.37 11.48
CA GLU A 116 -9.28 0.21 10.46
C GLU A 116 -10.10 -1.07 10.62
N GLY A 117 -9.86 -1.85 11.68
CA GLY A 117 -10.66 -3.01 12.04
C GLY A 117 -10.50 -4.20 11.09
N LEU A 118 -9.34 -4.36 10.43
CA LEU A 118 -9.10 -5.50 9.54
C LEU A 118 -9.04 -6.85 10.29
N PHE A 119 -8.83 -6.81 11.60
CA PHE A 119 -8.85 -8.00 12.47
C PHE A 119 -10.21 -8.25 13.15
N SER A 120 -11.25 -7.46 12.82
CA SER A 120 -12.58 -7.59 13.43
C SER A 120 -13.42 -8.74 12.88
N SER A 121 -13.02 -9.32 11.73
CA SER A 121 -13.65 -10.50 11.13
C SER A 121 -13.06 -11.78 11.74
N PRO A 122 -13.83 -12.89 11.81
CA PRO A 122 -13.28 -14.22 12.11
C PRO A 122 -12.22 -14.68 11.09
N ALA A 123 -12.30 -14.22 9.86
CA ALA A 123 -11.29 -14.46 8.84
C ALA A 123 -10.11 -13.53 9.04
N ARG A 124 -8.91 -14.09 9.10
CA ARG A 124 -7.67 -13.31 9.18
C ARG A 124 -7.46 -12.49 7.90
N PRO A 125 -6.98 -11.23 8.02
CA PRO A 125 -6.76 -10.38 6.85
C PRO A 125 -5.67 -10.90 5.91
N VAL A 126 -5.81 -10.57 4.64
CA VAL A 126 -4.78 -10.77 3.62
C VAL A 126 -3.98 -9.46 3.47
N VAL A 127 -2.66 -9.58 3.41
CA VAL A 127 -1.75 -8.45 3.16
C VAL A 127 -1.14 -8.58 1.77
N VAL A 128 -1.29 -7.56 0.95
CA VAL A 128 -0.79 -7.51 -0.44
C VAL A 128 0.21 -6.38 -0.56
N GLY A 129 1.47 -6.71 -0.85
CA GLY A 129 2.53 -5.71 -1.04
C GLY A 129 3.08 -5.73 -2.45
N HIS A 130 3.15 -4.55 -3.07
CA HIS A 130 3.76 -4.34 -4.38
C HIS A 130 5.16 -3.75 -4.24
N SER A 131 6.13 -4.27 -4.99
CA SER A 131 7.49 -3.74 -5.06
C SER A 131 8.10 -3.56 -3.65
N PHE A 132 8.46 -2.34 -3.24
CA PHE A 132 8.92 -2.04 -1.88
C PHE A 132 7.93 -2.53 -0.81
N GLY A 133 6.62 -2.34 -1.01
CA GLY A 133 5.59 -2.79 -0.05
C GLY A 133 5.60 -4.29 0.22
N GLY A 134 6.15 -5.10 -0.70
CA GLY A 134 6.36 -6.52 -0.48
C GLY A 134 7.42 -6.84 0.57
N VAL A 135 8.37 -5.95 0.83
CA VAL A 135 9.41 -6.14 1.86
C VAL A 135 8.78 -6.09 3.27
N PRO A 136 8.01 -5.04 3.66
CA PRO A 136 7.23 -5.06 4.90
C PRO A 136 6.22 -6.22 4.94
N THR A 137 5.56 -6.56 3.82
CA THR A 137 4.63 -7.70 3.76
C THR A 137 5.29 -9.02 4.13
N ALA A 138 6.48 -9.31 3.59
CA ALA A 138 7.25 -10.49 3.94
C ALA A 138 7.69 -10.48 5.42
N ALA A 139 8.07 -9.30 5.95
CA ALA A 139 8.42 -9.15 7.36
C ALA A 139 7.21 -9.38 8.27
N ILE A 140 6.01 -8.88 7.90
CA ILE A 140 4.75 -9.15 8.62
C ILE A 140 4.46 -10.65 8.63
N ALA A 141 4.60 -11.34 7.49
CA ALA A 141 4.38 -12.79 7.40
C ALA A 141 5.34 -13.57 8.31
N GLY A 142 6.60 -13.13 8.43
CA GLY A 142 7.60 -13.77 9.29
C GLY A 142 7.42 -13.51 10.80
N ARG A 143 6.84 -12.36 11.17
CA ARG A 143 6.77 -11.89 12.57
C ARG A 143 5.37 -12.01 13.20
N ALA A 144 4.34 -11.88 12.37
CA ALA A 144 2.93 -11.86 12.77
C ALA A 144 2.08 -12.77 11.86
N GLY A 145 2.67 -13.85 11.35
CA GLY A 145 1.99 -14.77 10.43
C GLY A 145 0.79 -15.48 11.04
N ASP A 146 0.74 -15.60 12.35
CA ASP A 146 -0.42 -16.10 13.10
C ASP A 146 -1.61 -15.13 13.11
N ARG A 147 -1.38 -13.85 12.82
CA ARG A 147 -2.41 -12.79 12.75
C ARG A 147 -3.00 -12.59 11.36
N ILE A 148 -2.31 -13.01 10.29
CA ILE A 148 -2.74 -12.83 8.91
C ILE A 148 -3.13 -14.15 8.26
N GLY A 149 -4.04 -14.11 7.29
CA GLY A 149 -4.50 -15.26 6.52
C GLY A 149 -3.58 -15.61 5.35
N ALA A 150 -3.04 -14.59 4.71
CA ALA A 150 -2.07 -14.72 3.63
C ALA A 150 -1.24 -13.46 3.44
N ALA A 151 -0.05 -13.61 2.85
CA ALA A 151 0.80 -12.55 2.35
C ALA A 151 0.99 -12.74 0.83
N VAL A 152 0.64 -11.72 0.06
CA VAL A 152 0.77 -11.72 -1.40
C VAL A 152 1.85 -10.72 -1.79
N LEU A 153 2.85 -11.17 -2.53
CA LEU A 153 3.99 -10.36 -2.96
C LEU A 153 3.91 -10.16 -4.47
N VAL A 154 3.73 -8.90 -4.89
CA VAL A 154 3.60 -8.52 -6.29
C VAL A 154 4.86 -7.80 -6.72
N ASP A 155 5.64 -8.39 -7.63
CA ASP A 155 6.87 -7.81 -8.18
C ASP A 155 7.81 -7.22 -7.12
N SER A 156 8.09 -7.99 -6.06
CA SER A 156 8.83 -7.51 -4.88
C SER A 156 10.30 -7.90 -4.93
N PRO A 157 11.25 -7.00 -4.56
CA PRO A 157 12.68 -7.23 -4.64
C PRO A 157 13.18 -8.08 -3.46
N LEU A 158 12.64 -9.28 -3.30
CA LEU A 158 13.09 -10.22 -2.29
C LEU A 158 14.34 -10.95 -2.79
N MET A 159 15.42 -10.84 -2.04
CA MET A 159 16.67 -11.54 -2.32
C MET A 159 16.93 -12.61 -1.27
N SER A 160 17.42 -13.80 -1.70
CA SER A 160 17.94 -14.81 -0.79
C SER A 160 19.19 -14.27 -0.04
N ARG A 161 19.61 -14.99 1.01
CA ARG A 161 20.83 -14.62 1.74
C ARG A 161 22.06 -14.69 0.82
N GLU A 162 22.11 -15.66 -0.08
CA GLU A 162 23.18 -15.84 -1.06
C GLU A 162 23.22 -14.65 -2.03
N GLN A 163 22.09 -14.27 -2.62
CA GLN A 163 21.99 -13.13 -3.52
C GLN A 163 22.39 -11.80 -2.87
N ARG A 164 22.14 -11.64 -1.56
CA ARG A 164 22.58 -10.45 -0.81
C ARG A 164 24.09 -10.46 -0.56
N ALA A 165 24.70 -11.63 -0.36
CA ALA A 165 26.13 -11.77 -0.15
C ALA A 165 26.93 -11.46 -1.42
N GLU A 166 26.42 -11.83 -2.60
CA GLU A 166 27.04 -11.58 -3.91
C GLU A 166 27.03 -10.11 -4.35
N ARG A 167 26.19 -9.26 -3.73
CA ARG A 167 26.07 -7.82 -4.04
C ARG A 167 26.87 -6.92 -3.08
N ARG A 168 27.59 -7.48 -2.13
CA ARG A 168 28.51 -6.77 -1.22
C ARG A 168 29.93 -6.83 -1.73
#